data_305324e597389039d32dff0fc9e91883
#
_entry.id   305324e597389039d32dff0fc9e91883
#
_cell.length_a   1.000
_cell.length_b   1.000
_cell.length_c   1.000
_cell.angle_alpha   90.00
_cell.angle_beta   90.00
_cell.angle_gamma   90.00
#
_symmetry.space_group_name_H-M   'P 1'
#
loop_
_entity.id
_entity.type
_entity.pdbx_description
1 polymer ?
#
loop_
_entity_poly.entity_id
_entity_poly.type
_entity_poly.pdbx_seq_one_letter_code
_entity_poly.pdbx_strand_id
1 'polypeptide(L)'
;MFLGWFDTIFSMLFPLAFFCCLGIFLFALISNLRTWHKNNHAPRLCVPAAVVAKRTEVSRHHTDNTMTHTFTTYYATFQVESGDRMELEVDGSDYGMLVEGDIGKLSFQGTRYLGFERS
;
A
#
# COMPACT_ATOMS: atom_id res chain seq x y z
N MET A 1 -11.14 50.44 -11.96
CA MET A 1 -9.75 50.33 -11.52
C MET A 1 -9.50 49.24 -10.48
N PHE A 2 -10.33 49.17 -9.48
CA PHE A 2 -10.20 48.14 -8.44
C PHE A 2 -10.44 46.72 -8.97
N LEU A 3 -11.42 46.54 -9.86
CA LEU A 3 -11.77 45.28 -10.48
C LEU A 3 -10.70 44.75 -11.44
N GLY A 4 -10.02 45.63 -12.18
CA GLY A 4 -8.99 45.25 -13.12
C GLY A 4 -7.74 44.67 -12.43
N TRP A 5 -7.39 45.26 -11.28
CA TRP A 5 -6.27 44.78 -10.48
C TRP A 5 -6.58 43.42 -9.86
N PHE A 6 -7.79 43.23 -9.35
CA PHE A 6 -8.26 41.98 -8.79
C PHE A 6 -8.30 40.87 -9.84
N ASP A 7 -8.83 41.20 -11.03
CA ASP A 7 -8.92 40.26 -12.15
C ASP A 7 -7.53 39.82 -12.62
N THR A 8 -6.55 40.71 -12.62
CA THR A 8 -5.17 40.39 -13.01
C THR A 8 -4.53 39.41 -12.02
N ILE A 9 -4.70 39.66 -10.71
CA ILE A 9 -4.18 38.78 -9.66
C ILE A 9 -4.87 37.43 -9.72
N PHE A 10 -6.17 37.40 -9.84
CA PHE A 10 -6.96 36.17 -9.94
C PHE A 10 -6.57 35.37 -11.18
N SER A 11 -6.37 36.04 -12.29
CA SER A 11 -5.97 35.44 -13.55
C SER A 11 -4.56 34.82 -13.48
N MET A 12 -3.67 35.35 -12.64
CA MET A 12 -2.35 34.77 -12.41
C MET A 12 -2.37 33.64 -11.38
N LEU A 13 -3.20 33.74 -10.36
CA LEU A 13 -3.29 32.74 -9.29
C LEU A 13 -3.93 31.44 -9.76
N PHE A 14 -4.93 31.53 -10.62
CA PHE A 14 -5.67 30.37 -11.10
C PHE A 14 -4.78 29.36 -11.85
N PRO A 15 -4.01 29.77 -12.88
CA PRO A 15 -3.12 28.83 -13.57
C PRO A 15 -1.99 28.32 -12.66
N LEU A 16 -1.49 29.15 -11.74
CA LEU A 16 -0.47 28.74 -10.80
C LEU A 16 -0.99 27.61 -9.89
N ALA A 17 -2.18 27.75 -9.35
CA ALA A 17 -2.80 26.71 -8.52
C ALA A 17 -3.06 25.43 -9.33
N PHE A 18 -3.48 25.57 -10.58
CA PHE A 18 -3.70 24.44 -11.47
C PHE A 18 -2.40 23.67 -11.74
N PHE A 19 -1.30 24.37 -12.04
CA PHE A 19 -0.01 23.72 -12.27
C PHE A 19 0.53 23.07 -11.01
N CYS A 20 0.32 23.63 -9.83
CA CYS A 20 0.70 23.01 -8.56
C CYS A 20 -0.07 21.70 -8.32
N CYS A 21 -1.38 21.71 -8.52
CA CYS A 21 -2.21 20.51 -8.38
C CYS A 21 -1.81 19.43 -9.38
N LEU A 22 -1.55 19.81 -10.62
CA LEU A 22 -1.11 18.90 -11.67
C LEU A 22 0.25 18.28 -11.32
N GLY A 23 1.17 19.09 -10.82
CA GLY A 23 2.50 18.61 -10.39
C GLY A 23 2.42 17.60 -9.26
N ILE A 24 1.59 17.84 -8.25
CA ILE A 24 1.37 16.92 -7.15
C ILE A 24 0.76 15.62 -7.65
N PHE A 25 -0.23 15.70 -8.53
CA PHE A 25 -0.88 14.53 -9.11
C PHE A 25 0.11 13.68 -9.91
N LEU A 26 0.92 14.30 -10.76
CA LEU A 26 1.93 13.60 -11.56
C LEU A 26 3.01 12.97 -10.67
N PHE A 27 3.42 13.66 -9.61
CA PHE A 27 4.39 13.12 -8.67
C PHE A 27 3.85 11.87 -7.97
N ALA A 28 2.59 11.90 -7.51
CA ALA A 28 1.96 10.75 -6.88
C ALA A 28 1.84 9.57 -7.86
N LEU A 29 1.49 9.83 -9.10
CA LEU A 29 1.39 8.80 -10.14
C LEU A 29 2.74 8.16 -10.43
N ILE A 30 3.80 8.96 -10.59
CA ILE A 30 5.15 8.46 -10.83
C ILE A 30 5.66 7.66 -9.64
N SER A 31 5.39 8.11 -8.41
CA SER A 31 5.76 7.40 -7.20
C SER A 31 5.12 6.01 -7.12
N ASN A 32 3.83 5.91 -7.43
CA ASN A 32 3.12 4.64 -7.50
C ASN A 32 3.68 3.71 -8.57
N LEU A 33 3.99 4.24 -9.74
CA LEU A 33 4.59 3.45 -10.83
C LEU A 33 5.98 2.94 -10.47
N ARG A 34 6.79 3.74 -9.79
CA ARG A 34 8.12 3.32 -9.33
C ARG A 34 8.04 2.16 -8.34
N THR A 35 7.13 2.22 -7.38
CA THR A 35 6.94 1.15 -6.41
C THR A 35 6.49 -0.13 -7.10
N TRP A 36 5.52 -0.03 -8.00
CA TRP A 36 5.03 -1.18 -8.77
C TRP A 36 6.16 -1.81 -9.60
N HIS A 37 6.93 -0.99 -10.30
CA HIS A 37 8.05 -1.44 -11.12
C HIS A 37 9.12 -2.14 -10.28
N LYS A 38 9.46 -1.59 -9.12
CA LYS A 38 10.41 -2.17 -8.19
C LYS A 38 9.97 -3.57 -7.75
N ASN A 39 8.70 -3.76 -7.39
CA ASN A 39 8.17 -5.06 -6.97
C ASN A 39 8.21 -6.07 -8.12
N ASN A 40 7.90 -5.66 -9.35
CA ASN A 40 7.92 -6.54 -10.52
C ASN A 40 9.32 -6.97 -10.93
N HIS A 41 10.33 -6.12 -10.70
CA HIS A 41 11.72 -6.42 -11.01
C HIS A 41 12.49 -7.03 -9.85
N ALA A 42 11.92 -7.06 -8.64
CA ALA A 42 12.54 -7.73 -7.52
C ALA A 42 12.58 -9.24 -7.77
N PRO A 43 13.63 -9.95 -7.36
CA PRO A 43 13.67 -11.40 -7.51
C PRO A 43 12.62 -12.05 -6.61
N ARG A 44 12.06 -13.16 -7.10
CA ARG A 44 11.22 -14.01 -6.27
C ARG A 44 12.10 -14.78 -5.32
N LEU A 45 11.83 -14.64 -4.04
CA LEU A 45 12.58 -15.31 -2.99
C LEU A 45 11.67 -16.32 -2.31
N CYS A 46 12.26 -17.47 -1.98
CA CYS A 46 11.61 -18.51 -1.18
C CYS A 46 12.54 -18.82 -0.02
N VAL A 47 12.16 -18.44 1.18
CA VAL A 47 13.01 -18.54 2.37
C VAL A 47 12.25 -19.20 3.50
N PRO A 48 12.96 -19.95 4.38
CA PRO A 48 12.35 -20.45 5.60
C PRO A 48 11.93 -19.27 6.49
N ALA A 49 10.71 -19.34 7.00
CA ALA A 49 10.17 -18.29 7.84
C ALA A 49 9.15 -18.86 8.83
N ALA A 50 8.89 -18.11 9.89
CA ALA A 50 7.86 -18.42 10.86
C ALA A 50 6.85 -17.28 10.93
N VAL A 51 5.57 -17.61 11.08
CA VAL A 51 4.52 -16.62 11.30
C VAL A 51 4.56 -16.22 12.76
N VAL A 52 4.93 -14.97 13.04
CA VAL A 52 5.07 -14.48 14.42
C VAL A 52 3.91 -13.61 14.85
N ALA A 53 3.20 -12.97 13.92
CA ALA A 53 2.06 -12.13 14.24
C ALA A 53 1.12 -12.02 13.04
N LYS A 54 -0.13 -11.71 13.32
CA LYS A 54 -1.17 -11.43 12.33
C LYS A 54 -1.94 -10.21 12.80
N ARG A 55 -2.32 -9.34 11.88
CA ARG A 55 -3.19 -8.21 12.21
C ARG A 55 -4.15 -7.89 11.07
N THR A 56 -5.25 -7.28 11.40
CA THR A 56 -6.21 -6.75 10.43
C THR A 56 -6.32 -5.26 10.58
N GLU A 57 -6.52 -4.57 9.46
CA GLU A 57 -6.78 -3.15 9.44
C GLU A 57 -8.12 -2.92 8.77
N VAL A 58 -9.04 -2.28 9.49
CA VAL A 58 -10.39 -2.01 9.00
C VAL A 58 -10.49 -0.53 8.68
N SER A 59 -10.76 -0.23 7.41
CA SER A 59 -11.02 1.13 6.94
C SER A 59 -12.49 1.31 6.68
N ARG A 60 -13.10 2.36 7.26
CA ARG A 60 -14.49 2.73 7.03
C ARG A 60 -14.54 3.98 6.20
N HIS A 61 -15.20 3.90 5.05
CA HIS A 61 -15.50 5.05 4.21
C HIS A 61 -16.96 5.45 4.38
N HIS A 62 -17.18 6.66 4.91
CA HIS A 62 -18.48 7.30 4.95
C HIS A 62 -18.67 8.09 3.65
N THR A 63 -19.62 7.66 2.83
CA THR A 63 -20.09 8.50 1.74
C THR A 63 -21.38 9.21 2.18
N ASP A 64 -21.64 10.40 1.63
CA ASP A 64 -22.78 11.25 1.99
C ASP A 64 -24.15 10.59 1.82
N ASN A 65 -24.22 9.43 1.21
CA ASN A 65 -25.44 8.69 0.93
C ASN A 65 -25.62 7.44 1.80
N THR A 66 -25.43 7.55 3.09
CA THR A 66 -25.79 6.52 4.09
C THR A 66 -25.17 5.14 3.89
N MET A 67 -24.34 4.92 2.86
CA MET A 67 -23.65 3.65 2.67
C MET A 67 -22.26 3.71 3.28
N THR A 68 -22.05 2.90 4.32
CA THR A 68 -20.73 2.73 4.91
C THR A 68 -20.05 1.56 4.21
N HIS A 69 -18.96 1.83 3.48
CA HIS A 69 -18.15 0.78 2.91
C HIS A 69 -17.02 0.45 3.89
N THR A 70 -16.95 -0.80 4.29
CA THR A 70 -15.91 -1.27 5.19
C THR A 70 -14.93 -2.13 4.38
N PHE A 71 -13.66 -1.74 4.40
CA PHE A 71 -12.57 -2.52 3.78
C PHE A 71 -11.70 -3.09 4.88
N THR A 72 -11.43 -4.38 4.80
CA THR A 72 -10.53 -5.06 5.72
C THR A 72 -9.27 -5.47 4.96
N THR A 73 -8.13 -5.05 5.46
CA THR A 73 -6.82 -5.45 4.93
C THR A 73 -6.15 -6.36 5.94
N TYR A 74 -5.60 -7.46 5.46
CA TYR A 74 -4.99 -8.48 6.29
C TYR A 74 -3.48 -8.43 6.15
N TYR A 75 -2.78 -8.50 7.27
CA TYR A 75 -1.32 -8.48 7.32
C TYR A 75 -0.80 -9.65 8.15
N ALA A 76 0.30 -10.23 7.72
CA ALA A 76 1.01 -11.25 8.47
C ALA A 76 2.48 -10.85 8.60
N THR A 77 3.04 -11.04 9.78
CA THR A 77 4.45 -10.77 10.05
C THR A 77 5.21 -12.09 10.06
N PHE A 78 6.23 -12.17 9.24
CA PHE A 78 7.08 -13.34 9.10
C PHE A 78 8.47 -13.02 9.63
N GLN A 79 9.03 -13.95 10.39
CA GLN A 79 10.42 -13.88 10.85
C GLN A 79 11.25 -14.88 10.07
N VAL A 80 12.27 -14.39 9.37
CA VAL A 80 13.18 -15.23 8.58
C VAL A 80 14.34 -15.72 9.44
N GLU A 81 15.15 -16.64 8.90
CA GLU A 81 16.25 -17.27 9.65
C GLU A 81 17.26 -16.27 10.21
N SER A 82 17.48 -15.15 9.55
CA SER A 82 18.37 -14.09 10.04
C SER A 82 17.85 -13.37 11.28
N GLY A 83 16.60 -13.63 11.68
CA GLY A 83 15.94 -12.93 12.78
C GLY A 83 15.17 -11.69 12.36
N ASP A 84 15.30 -11.27 11.10
CA ASP A 84 14.57 -10.13 10.57
C ASP A 84 13.08 -10.44 10.46
N ARG A 85 12.26 -9.44 10.73
CA ARG A 85 10.81 -9.54 10.61
C ARG A 85 10.33 -8.67 9.48
N MET A 86 9.40 -9.20 8.71
CA MET A 86 8.75 -8.43 7.65
C MET A 86 7.24 -8.64 7.71
N GLU A 87 6.50 -7.55 7.56
CA GLU A 87 5.05 -7.59 7.49
C GLU A 87 4.63 -7.49 6.03
N LEU A 88 3.80 -8.43 5.60
CA LEU A 88 3.30 -8.49 4.24
C LEU A 88 1.77 -8.49 4.25
N GLU A 89 1.18 -7.81 3.27
CA GLU A 89 -0.25 -7.87 3.02
C GLU A 89 -0.59 -9.21 2.40
N VAL A 90 -1.58 -9.90 2.96
CA VAL A 90 -2.02 -11.21 2.50
C VAL A 90 -3.52 -11.17 2.17
N ASP A 91 -3.96 -12.11 1.34
CA ASP A 91 -5.39 -12.27 1.06
C ASP A 91 -6.12 -12.83 2.29
N GLY A 92 -7.42 -12.53 2.40
CA GLY A 92 -8.21 -13.01 3.52
C GLY A 92 -8.24 -14.53 3.63
N SER A 93 -8.22 -15.24 2.51
CA SER A 93 -8.17 -16.71 2.50
C SER A 93 -6.84 -17.22 3.07
N ASP A 94 -5.73 -16.62 2.67
CA ASP A 94 -4.42 -16.99 3.18
C ASP A 94 -4.27 -16.60 4.66
N TYR A 95 -4.79 -15.45 5.04
CA TYR A 95 -4.79 -15.00 6.43
C TYR A 95 -5.48 -16.01 7.35
N GLY A 96 -6.62 -16.55 6.92
CA GLY A 96 -7.35 -17.54 7.68
C GLY A 96 -6.61 -18.87 7.84
N MET A 97 -5.72 -19.20 6.90
CA MET A 97 -4.93 -20.43 6.94
C MET A 97 -3.61 -20.29 7.69
N LEU A 98 -3.11 -19.07 7.87
CA LEU A 98 -1.88 -18.82 8.62
C LEU A 98 -2.18 -18.81 10.12
N VAL A 99 -1.36 -19.51 10.89
CA VAL A 99 -1.46 -19.57 12.35
C VAL A 99 -0.14 -19.08 12.94
N GLU A 100 -0.22 -18.28 13.98
CA GLU A 100 0.97 -17.82 14.69
C GLU A 100 1.76 -19.02 15.21
N GLY A 101 3.05 -19.04 14.92
CA GLY A 101 3.93 -20.15 15.25
C GLY A 101 4.15 -21.13 14.11
N ASP A 102 3.42 -21.02 13.00
CA ASP A 102 3.64 -21.86 11.82
C ASP A 102 5.04 -21.65 11.26
N ILE A 103 5.69 -22.74 10.91
CA ILE A 103 7.02 -22.73 10.29
C ILE A 103 6.90 -23.33 8.90
N GLY A 104 7.53 -22.71 7.93
CA GLY A 104 7.50 -23.18 6.55
C GLY A 104 8.33 -22.31 5.64
N LYS A 105 8.01 -22.35 4.35
CA LYS A 105 8.69 -21.57 3.33
C LYS A 105 7.79 -20.42 2.87
N LEU A 106 8.31 -19.21 3.00
CA LEU A 106 7.66 -17.98 2.54
C LEU A 106 8.19 -17.64 1.16
N SER A 107 7.27 -17.45 0.21
CA SER A 107 7.58 -16.95 -1.12
C SER A 107 7.10 -15.52 -1.24
N PHE A 108 7.97 -14.63 -1.66
CA PHE A 108 7.64 -13.22 -1.84
C PHE A 108 8.48 -12.60 -2.94
N GLN A 109 8.02 -11.46 -3.43
CA GLN A 109 8.71 -10.67 -4.44
C GLN A 109 8.67 -9.19 -4.02
N GLY A 110 9.79 -8.65 -3.55
CA GLY A 110 9.84 -7.31 -2.98
C GLY A 110 8.96 -7.22 -1.74
N THR A 111 7.89 -6.42 -1.79
CA THR A 111 6.90 -6.30 -0.71
C THR A 111 5.63 -7.12 -0.97
N ARG A 112 5.61 -7.88 -2.05
CA ARG A 112 4.44 -8.66 -2.46
C ARG A 112 4.53 -10.08 -1.91
N TYR A 113 3.49 -10.48 -1.18
CA TYR A 113 3.32 -11.84 -0.70
C TYR A 113 2.87 -12.73 -1.86
N LEU A 114 3.55 -13.86 -2.06
CA LEU A 114 3.21 -14.83 -3.10
C LEU A 114 2.63 -16.12 -2.53
N GLY A 115 3.07 -16.54 -1.36
CA GLY A 115 2.56 -17.75 -0.73
C GLY A 115 3.39 -18.18 0.47
N PHE A 116 2.82 -19.04 1.29
CA PHE A 116 3.50 -19.65 2.44
C PHE A 116 3.12 -21.12 2.48
N GLU A 117 4.13 -21.98 2.45
CA GLU A 117 3.95 -23.42 2.50
C GLU A 117 4.49 -23.95 3.81
N ARG A 118 3.62 -24.57 4.62
CA ARG A 118 4.02 -25.18 5.88
C ARG A 118 4.91 -26.37 5.63
N SER A 119 5.90 -26.47 6.46
CA SER A 119 6.77 -27.66 6.46
C SER A 119 6.31 -28.68 7.51
#